data_23aa5d03c0066c8f2d48eb3a8fe6f047
#
_entry.id   23aa5d03c0066c8f2d48eb3a8fe6f047
#
_cell.length_a   1.000
_cell.length_b   1.000
_cell.length_c   1.000
_cell.angle_alpha   90.00
_cell.angle_beta   90.00
_cell.angle_gamma   90.00
#
_symmetry.space_group_name_H-M   'P 1'
#
loop_
_entity.id
_entity.type
_entity.pdbx_description
1 polymer ?
#
loop_
_entity_poly.entity_id
_entity_poly.type
_entity_poly.pdbx_seq_one_letter_code
_entity_poly.pdbx_strand_id
1 'polypeptide(L)'
;YWRIVMDDIKAAAKMLRPLYDESGSEDGYISLEVSPLLAHDRVGTINQARWIWEEINEPNLMIKVPATNECVPAVYDLLKDGINVNVTLIFSLDHYNQVAQAHLAAHKDSDTSARSVASFFISRVDTKIDERLHKINTPEALKLTGKSAVAQARIAYDIFLKHSAEIATLEPCSPAIQRLLWASTSTKNPDYNDLLYVTGLLAPFTVNTLPEATIEKILDHLPTDAPSLSMHEIEEAKIT
;
A
#
# COMPACT_ATOMS: atom_id res chain seq x y z
N TYR A 1 1.53 25.97 -6.01
CA TYR A 1 1.75 24.54 -5.92
C TYR A 1 0.44 23.76 -6.16
N TRP A 2 -0.55 23.85 -5.27
CA TRP A 2 -1.78 23.05 -5.32
C TRP A 2 -2.53 23.15 -6.65
N ARG A 3 -2.68 24.36 -7.21
CA ARG A 3 -3.39 24.56 -8.48
C ARG A 3 -2.79 23.73 -9.62
N ILE A 4 -1.46 23.72 -9.78
CA ILE A 4 -0.77 22.97 -10.84
C ILE A 4 -0.95 21.46 -10.60
N VAL A 5 -0.69 20.99 -9.38
CA VAL A 5 -0.77 19.59 -9.03
C VAL A 5 -2.21 19.05 -9.21
N MET A 6 -3.22 19.82 -8.83
CA MET A 6 -4.62 19.39 -9.00
C MET A 6 -5.03 19.30 -10.46
N ASP A 7 -4.58 20.24 -11.30
CA ASP A 7 -4.85 20.18 -12.75
C ASP A 7 -4.22 18.93 -13.38
N ASP A 8 -2.97 18.59 -13.02
CA ASP A 8 -2.27 17.39 -13.50
C ASP A 8 -2.96 16.11 -13.02
N ILE A 9 -3.31 16.03 -11.73
CA ILE A 9 -3.99 14.86 -11.15
C ILE A 9 -5.38 14.66 -11.78
N LYS A 10 -6.11 15.73 -12.00
CA LYS A 10 -7.42 15.68 -12.67
C LYS A 10 -7.31 15.19 -14.11
N ALA A 11 -6.28 15.63 -14.84
CA ALA A 11 -6.00 15.11 -16.19
C ALA A 11 -5.65 13.62 -16.17
N ALA A 12 -4.78 13.19 -15.25
CA ALA A 12 -4.40 11.79 -15.09
C ALA A 12 -5.58 10.90 -14.64
N ALA A 13 -6.44 11.39 -13.73
CA ALA A 13 -7.66 10.68 -13.33
C ALA A 13 -8.56 10.39 -14.54
N LYS A 14 -8.75 11.38 -15.43
CA LYS A 14 -9.53 11.22 -16.65
C LYS A 14 -8.89 10.23 -17.64
N MET A 15 -7.57 10.19 -17.73
CA MET A 15 -6.87 9.21 -18.58
C MET A 15 -7.06 7.77 -18.07
N LEU A 16 -7.11 7.57 -16.76
CA LEU A 16 -7.30 6.27 -16.11
C LEU A 16 -8.78 5.89 -15.96
N ARG A 17 -9.70 6.81 -16.20
CA ARG A 17 -11.14 6.61 -16.02
C ARG A 17 -11.72 5.44 -16.81
N PRO A 18 -11.35 5.19 -18.09
CA PRO A 18 -11.85 4.02 -18.80
C PRO A 18 -11.49 2.70 -18.10
N LEU A 19 -10.26 2.56 -17.61
CA LEU A 19 -9.84 1.38 -16.86
C LEU A 19 -10.63 1.22 -15.55
N TYR A 20 -10.87 2.32 -14.84
CA TYR A 20 -11.69 2.33 -13.62
C TYR A 20 -13.12 1.84 -13.89
N ASP A 21 -13.75 2.34 -14.94
CA ASP A 21 -15.12 1.98 -15.30
C ASP A 21 -15.19 0.51 -15.80
N GLU A 22 -14.25 0.07 -16.64
CA GLU A 22 -14.18 -1.30 -17.16
C GLU A 22 -13.88 -2.35 -16.08
N SER A 23 -13.06 -2.01 -15.10
CA SER A 23 -12.72 -2.90 -13.97
C SER A 23 -13.81 -2.97 -12.88
N GLY A 24 -14.89 -2.23 -13.00
CA GLY A 24 -15.90 -2.11 -11.95
C GLY A 24 -15.37 -1.47 -10.68
N SER A 25 -14.50 -0.47 -10.82
CA SER A 25 -13.86 0.27 -9.73
C SER A 25 -12.80 -0.54 -8.95
N GLU A 26 -12.25 -1.60 -9.54
CA GLU A 26 -11.17 -2.36 -8.91
C GLU A 26 -9.78 -1.75 -9.20
N ASP A 27 -9.59 -1.13 -10.39
CA ASP A 27 -8.32 -0.55 -10.83
C ASP A 27 -8.53 0.86 -11.43
N GLY A 28 -7.50 1.46 -12.01
CA GLY A 28 -7.60 2.77 -12.66
C GLY A 28 -7.59 3.97 -11.71
N TYR A 29 -7.05 3.82 -10.53
CA TYR A 29 -6.92 4.88 -9.52
C TYR A 29 -5.68 5.75 -9.72
N ILE A 30 -5.81 7.02 -9.30
CA ILE A 30 -4.69 7.94 -9.08
C ILE A 30 -4.70 8.41 -7.63
N SER A 31 -3.53 8.65 -7.05
CA SER A 31 -3.43 9.13 -5.66
C SER A 31 -2.78 10.50 -5.58
N LEU A 32 -3.35 11.38 -4.73
CA LEU A 32 -2.74 12.65 -4.34
C LEU A 32 -2.59 12.71 -2.82
N GLU A 33 -1.38 13.00 -2.35
CA GLU A 33 -1.04 13.05 -0.94
C GLU A 33 -1.36 14.41 -0.32
N VAL A 34 -1.88 14.41 0.90
CA VAL A 34 -2.00 15.61 1.72
C VAL A 34 -0.63 16.22 2.02
N SER A 35 -0.58 17.47 2.46
CA SER A 35 0.68 18.13 2.81
C SER A 35 1.45 17.32 3.88
N PRO A 36 2.76 17.09 3.71
CA PRO A 36 3.58 16.42 4.73
C PRO A 36 3.63 17.19 6.05
N LEU A 37 3.34 18.47 6.04
CA LEU A 37 3.26 19.30 7.26
C LEU A 37 2.10 18.90 8.18
N LEU A 38 1.13 18.13 7.67
CA LEU A 38 -0.03 17.64 8.40
C LEU A 38 0.17 16.22 8.96
N ALA A 39 1.36 15.63 8.83
CA ALA A 39 1.63 14.25 9.23
C ALA A 39 1.35 13.95 10.72
N HIS A 40 1.28 14.97 11.58
CA HIS A 40 0.94 14.86 13.00
C HIS A 40 -0.29 15.71 13.37
N ASP A 41 -1.11 16.08 12.38
CA ASP A 41 -2.34 16.84 12.57
C ASP A 41 -3.53 16.13 11.92
N ARG A 42 -4.27 15.36 12.72
CA ARG A 42 -5.48 14.64 12.27
C ARG A 42 -6.50 15.58 11.64
N VAL A 43 -6.80 16.69 12.31
CA VAL A 43 -7.86 17.60 11.85
C VAL A 43 -7.47 18.31 10.57
N GLY A 44 -6.23 18.80 10.48
CA GLY A 44 -5.68 19.39 9.27
C GLY A 44 -5.65 18.40 8.12
N THR A 45 -5.27 17.14 8.37
CA THR A 45 -5.28 16.05 7.38
C THR A 45 -6.69 15.80 6.83
N ILE A 46 -7.70 15.67 7.69
CA ILE A 46 -9.09 15.46 7.27
C ILE A 46 -9.61 16.63 6.43
N ASN A 47 -9.40 17.86 6.91
CA ASN A 47 -9.85 19.06 6.21
C ASN A 47 -9.21 19.20 4.82
N GLN A 48 -7.90 18.96 4.72
CA GLN A 48 -7.21 19.03 3.43
C GLN A 48 -7.63 17.89 2.51
N ALA A 49 -7.83 16.68 3.03
CA ALA A 49 -8.30 15.54 2.25
C ALA A 49 -9.68 15.80 1.63
N ARG A 50 -10.62 16.32 2.41
CA ARG A 50 -11.95 16.71 1.94
C ARG A 50 -11.87 17.79 0.86
N TRP A 51 -11.08 18.82 1.10
CA TRP A 51 -10.87 19.89 0.12
C TRP A 51 -10.30 19.39 -1.20
N ILE A 52 -9.25 18.52 -1.17
CA ILE A 52 -8.67 17.93 -2.38
C ILE A 52 -9.72 17.07 -3.12
N TRP A 53 -10.50 16.28 -2.38
CA TRP A 53 -11.54 15.41 -2.92
C TRP A 53 -12.62 16.22 -3.66
N GLU A 54 -13.12 17.28 -3.05
CA GLU A 54 -14.12 18.16 -3.62
C GLU A 54 -13.61 18.91 -4.86
N GLU A 55 -12.39 19.45 -4.81
CA GLU A 55 -11.80 20.22 -5.91
C GLU A 55 -11.48 19.36 -7.15
N ILE A 56 -11.02 18.15 -6.95
CA ILE A 56 -10.70 17.23 -8.07
C ILE A 56 -11.98 16.60 -8.61
N ASN A 57 -12.87 16.15 -7.75
CA ASN A 57 -14.19 15.60 -8.07
C ASN A 57 -14.14 14.49 -9.14
N GLU A 58 -13.24 13.53 -8.99
CA GLU A 58 -13.11 12.34 -9.84
C GLU A 58 -13.23 11.07 -8.98
N PRO A 59 -14.10 10.10 -9.30
CA PRO A 59 -14.37 8.95 -8.44
C PRO A 59 -13.19 7.98 -8.31
N ASN A 60 -12.25 8.02 -9.24
CA ASN A 60 -11.03 7.23 -9.21
C ASN A 60 -9.82 7.95 -8.57
N LEU A 61 -10.07 9.01 -7.82
CA LEU A 61 -9.07 9.61 -6.95
C LEU A 61 -8.97 8.80 -5.64
N MET A 62 -7.78 8.67 -5.11
CA MET A 62 -7.50 8.27 -3.72
C MET A 62 -6.73 9.38 -3.02
N ILE A 63 -7.18 9.80 -1.84
CA ILE A 63 -6.40 10.71 -1.02
C ILE A 63 -5.34 9.93 -0.26
N LYS A 64 -4.07 10.33 -0.44
CA LYS A 64 -2.97 9.65 0.20
C LYS A 64 -2.68 10.27 1.56
N VAL A 65 -2.74 9.43 2.63
CA VAL A 65 -2.64 9.84 4.03
C VAL A 65 -1.51 9.05 4.72
N PRO A 66 -0.59 9.70 5.45
CA PRO A 66 0.49 9.00 6.14
C PRO A 66 -0.02 8.16 7.31
N ALA A 67 0.58 6.98 7.53
CA ALA A 67 0.24 6.06 8.62
C ALA A 67 0.90 6.46 9.95
N THR A 68 0.85 7.74 10.32
CA THR A 68 1.27 8.19 11.66
C THR A 68 0.18 7.87 12.68
N ASN A 69 0.54 7.78 13.95
CA ASN A 69 -0.42 7.52 15.03
C ASN A 69 -1.56 8.54 15.05
N GLU A 70 -1.28 9.78 14.69
CA GLU A 70 -2.25 10.87 14.65
C GLU A 70 -3.16 10.76 13.42
N CYS A 71 -2.65 10.27 12.29
CA CYS A 71 -3.39 10.22 11.02
C CYS A 71 -4.12 8.89 10.79
N VAL A 72 -3.77 7.78 11.43
CA VAL A 72 -4.53 6.53 11.32
C VAL A 72 -6.02 6.70 11.67
N PRO A 73 -6.41 7.44 12.73
CA PRO A 73 -7.83 7.71 12.96
C PRO A 73 -8.52 8.54 11.86
N ALA A 74 -7.77 9.37 11.10
CA ALA A 74 -8.33 10.10 9.98
C ALA A 74 -8.76 9.18 8.82
N VAL A 75 -8.12 8.02 8.67
CA VAL A 75 -8.51 7.00 7.68
C VAL A 75 -9.95 6.55 7.90
N TYR A 76 -10.30 6.26 9.15
CA TYR A 76 -11.68 5.91 9.54
C TYR A 76 -12.68 7.01 9.16
N ASP A 77 -12.38 8.28 9.51
CA ASP A 77 -13.27 9.40 9.23
C ASP A 77 -13.48 9.59 7.73
N LEU A 78 -12.39 9.58 6.95
CA LEU A 78 -12.43 9.78 5.49
C LEU A 78 -13.18 8.67 4.75
N LEU A 79 -12.98 7.41 5.14
CA LEU A 79 -13.72 6.29 4.56
C LEU A 79 -15.23 6.40 4.84
N LYS A 80 -15.61 6.82 6.04
CA LYS A 80 -17.04 7.09 6.37
C LYS A 80 -17.63 8.23 5.57
N ASP A 81 -16.83 9.21 5.19
CA ASP A 81 -17.25 10.29 4.30
C ASP A 81 -17.38 9.86 2.82
N GLY A 82 -17.08 8.60 2.50
CA GLY A 82 -17.09 8.08 1.12
C GLY A 82 -15.84 8.45 0.31
N ILE A 83 -14.77 8.90 0.95
CA ILE A 83 -13.51 9.31 0.32
C ILE A 83 -12.58 8.09 0.20
N ASN A 84 -12.11 7.79 -1.01
CA ASN A 84 -11.11 6.72 -1.21
C ASN A 84 -9.77 7.11 -0.60
N VAL A 85 -9.12 6.19 0.11
CA VAL A 85 -7.88 6.46 0.85
C VAL A 85 -6.76 5.51 0.47
N ASN A 86 -5.60 6.08 0.13
CA ASN A 86 -4.33 5.36 0.05
C ASN A 86 -3.52 5.65 1.32
N VAL A 87 -3.50 4.72 2.27
CA VAL A 87 -2.71 4.90 3.49
C VAL A 87 -1.25 4.61 3.18
N THR A 88 -0.35 5.56 3.45
CA THR A 88 1.04 5.48 2.98
C THR A 88 2.05 5.54 4.11
N LEU A 89 3.32 5.26 3.76
CA LEU A 89 4.45 5.27 4.70
C LEU A 89 4.30 4.25 5.84
N ILE A 90 3.75 3.09 5.50
CA ILE A 90 3.66 1.96 6.42
C ILE A 90 4.98 1.20 6.40
N PHE A 91 5.67 1.11 7.55
CA PHE A 91 6.97 0.47 7.71
C PHE A 91 6.97 -0.64 8.75
N SER A 92 5.88 -0.86 9.48
CA SER A 92 5.78 -1.88 10.51
C SER A 92 4.46 -2.64 10.45
N LEU A 93 4.47 -3.86 10.96
CA LEU A 93 3.29 -4.71 11.06
C LEU A 93 2.24 -4.11 12.01
N ASP A 94 2.69 -3.47 13.10
CA ASP A 94 1.79 -2.84 14.08
C ASP A 94 1.03 -1.66 13.44
N HIS A 95 1.71 -0.78 12.71
CA HIS A 95 1.04 0.31 11.98
C HIS A 95 0.11 -0.23 10.91
N TYR A 96 0.51 -1.27 10.18
CA TYR A 96 -0.37 -1.88 9.19
C TYR A 96 -1.64 -2.46 9.84
N ASN A 97 -1.50 -3.16 10.95
CA ASN A 97 -2.65 -3.70 11.68
C ASN A 97 -3.60 -2.59 12.16
N GLN A 98 -3.08 -1.47 12.67
CA GLN A 98 -3.90 -0.31 13.06
C GLN A 98 -4.65 0.28 11.86
N VAL A 99 -4.00 0.39 10.71
CA VAL A 99 -4.61 0.87 9.45
C VAL A 99 -5.74 -0.07 8.99
N ALA A 100 -5.50 -1.38 9.02
CA ALA A 100 -6.50 -2.38 8.66
C ALA A 100 -7.69 -2.37 9.63
N GLN A 101 -7.45 -2.16 10.93
CA GLN A 101 -8.53 -1.99 11.93
C GLN A 101 -9.34 -0.73 11.70
N ALA A 102 -8.72 0.39 11.33
CA ALA A 102 -9.44 1.63 11.02
C ALA A 102 -10.34 1.45 9.79
N HIS A 103 -9.86 0.76 8.76
CA HIS A 103 -10.65 0.38 7.58
C HIS A 103 -11.85 -0.50 7.96
N LEU A 104 -11.61 -1.57 8.72
CA LEU A 104 -12.66 -2.49 9.18
C LEU A 104 -13.73 -1.76 10.01
N ALA A 105 -13.31 -0.88 10.92
CA ALA A 105 -14.23 -0.09 11.75
C ALA A 105 -15.11 0.85 10.91
N ALA A 106 -14.54 1.51 9.89
CA ALA A 106 -15.32 2.38 8.99
C ALA A 106 -16.44 1.61 8.28
N HIS A 107 -16.15 0.40 7.80
CA HIS A 107 -17.14 -0.46 7.12
C HIS A 107 -18.15 -1.09 8.09
N LYS A 108 -17.81 -1.30 9.36
CA LYS A 108 -18.76 -1.74 10.40
C LYS A 108 -19.75 -0.62 10.79
N ASP A 109 -19.28 0.60 10.78
CA ASP A 109 -20.03 1.76 11.29
C ASP A 109 -20.76 2.56 10.20
N SER A 110 -20.61 2.17 8.92
CA SER A 110 -21.26 2.87 7.79
C SER A 110 -21.35 2.00 6.55
N ASP A 111 -22.33 2.27 5.69
CA ASP A 111 -22.52 1.63 4.38
C ASP A 111 -21.59 2.27 3.30
N THR A 112 -20.35 2.57 3.66
CA THR A 112 -19.43 3.23 2.73
C THR A 112 -19.01 2.29 1.60
N SER A 113 -18.98 2.83 0.38
CA SER A 113 -18.40 2.17 -0.80
C SER A 113 -16.96 2.65 -1.10
N ALA A 114 -16.39 3.48 -0.22
CA ALA A 114 -15.04 4.00 -0.39
C ALA A 114 -14.00 2.88 -0.48
N ARG A 115 -13.08 3.01 -1.42
CA ARG A 115 -11.99 2.06 -1.65
C ARG A 115 -10.75 2.46 -0.87
N SER A 116 -9.96 1.48 -0.48
CA SER A 116 -8.70 1.75 0.22
C SER A 116 -7.58 0.83 -0.22
N VAL A 117 -6.37 1.37 -0.19
CA VAL A 117 -5.13 0.60 -0.30
C VAL A 117 -4.19 0.97 0.84
N ALA A 118 -3.35 0.02 1.26
CA ALA A 118 -2.34 0.20 2.29
C ALA A 118 -0.94 0.09 1.65
N SER A 119 -0.27 1.22 1.48
CA SER A 119 1.07 1.30 0.88
C SER A 119 2.15 0.89 1.88
N PHE A 120 2.53 -0.38 1.81
CA PHE A 120 3.55 -1.00 2.66
C PHE A 120 4.93 -0.89 1.97
N PHE A 121 5.89 -0.29 2.65
CA PHE A 121 7.19 0.06 2.08
C PHE A 121 8.22 -1.05 2.25
N ILE A 122 8.87 -1.45 1.16
CA ILE A 122 9.70 -2.65 1.07
C ILE A 122 11.20 -2.31 1.09
N SER A 123 11.79 -1.86 -0.01
CA SER A 123 13.25 -1.76 -0.15
C SER A 123 13.94 -0.85 0.87
N ARG A 124 13.23 0.14 1.39
CA ARG A 124 13.78 1.03 2.43
C ARG A 124 14.01 0.32 3.76
N VAL A 125 13.23 -0.73 4.06
CA VAL A 125 13.41 -1.56 5.26
C VAL A 125 14.71 -2.34 5.13
N ASP A 126 14.91 -3.06 4.03
CA ASP A 126 16.16 -3.81 3.78
C ASP A 126 17.38 -2.88 3.81
N THR A 127 17.32 -1.71 3.16
CA THR A 127 18.42 -0.75 3.20
C THR A 127 18.86 -0.43 4.64
N LYS A 128 17.91 -0.24 5.55
CA LYS A 128 18.20 0.10 6.95
C LYS A 128 18.65 -1.10 7.78
N ILE A 129 18.07 -2.26 7.55
CA ILE A 129 18.41 -3.49 8.27
C ILE A 129 19.79 -3.99 7.79
N ASP A 130 20.05 -4.01 6.50
CA ASP A 130 21.32 -4.44 5.93
C ASP A 130 22.49 -3.58 6.41
N GLU A 131 22.31 -2.25 6.53
CA GLU A 131 23.31 -1.38 7.18
C GLU A 131 23.68 -1.86 8.59
N ARG A 132 22.71 -2.37 9.37
CA ARG A 132 22.93 -2.89 10.72
C ARG A 132 23.56 -4.27 10.70
N LEU A 133 23.08 -5.16 9.81
CA LEU A 133 23.62 -6.50 9.66
C LEU A 133 25.11 -6.48 9.24
N HIS A 134 25.47 -5.58 8.32
CA HIS A 134 26.88 -5.38 7.93
C HIS A 134 27.74 -4.83 9.09
N LYS A 135 27.20 -4.02 9.99
CA LYS A 135 27.91 -3.56 11.18
C LYS A 135 28.14 -4.70 12.19
N ILE A 136 27.19 -5.62 12.33
CA ILE A 136 27.34 -6.83 13.15
C ILE A 136 28.40 -7.75 12.56
N ASN A 137 28.39 -7.92 11.23
CA ASN A 137 29.41 -8.60 10.44
C ASN A 137 29.73 -10.04 10.89
N THR A 138 28.73 -10.77 11.39
CA THR A 138 28.84 -12.22 11.61
C THR A 138 28.29 -12.99 10.41
N PRO A 139 28.73 -14.24 10.15
CA PRO A 139 28.18 -15.06 9.07
C PRO A 139 26.65 -15.23 9.15
N GLU A 140 26.11 -15.32 10.36
CA GLU A 140 24.68 -15.45 10.61
C GLU A 140 23.94 -14.15 10.21
N ALA A 141 24.45 -12.99 10.63
CA ALA A 141 23.88 -11.69 10.29
C ALA A 141 23.91 -11.45 8.77
N LEU A 142 25.02 -11.74 8.11
CA LEU A 142 25.16 -11.52 6.67
C LEU A 142 24.25 -12.43 5.83
N LYS A 143 23.84 -13.60 6.33
CA LYS A 143 22.85 -14.46 5.65
C LYS A 143 21.45 -13.88 5.62
N LEU A 144 21.15 -12.89 6.44
CA LEU A 144 19.84 -12.24 6.53
C LEU A 144 19.73 -11.00 5.62
N THR A 145 20.83 -10.55 5.02
CA THR A 145 20.80 -9.41 4.11
C THR A 145 19.87 -9.65 2.92
N GLY A 146 19.03 -8.64 2.58
CA GLY A 146 18.06 -8.69 1.50
C GLY A 146 16.83 -9.58 1.77
N LYS A 147 16.62 -10.02 3.02
CA LYS A 147 15.52 -10.94 3.37
C LYS A 147 14.46 -10.33 4.28
N SER A 148 14.85 -9.38 5.12
CA SER A 148 14.00 -8.87 6.18
C SER A 148 12.75 -8.16 5.67
N ALA A 149 12.87 -7.37 4.61
CA ALA A 149 11.73 -6.66 4.04
C ALA A 149 10.72 -7.61 3.39
N VAL A 150 11.20 -8.63 2.66
CA VAL A 150 10.33 -9.65 2.06
C VAL A 150 9.63 -10.46 3.15
N ALA A 151 10.36 -10.90 4.19
CA ALA A 151 9.77 -11.62 5.31
C ALA A 151 8.69 -10.78 6.03
N GLN A 152 8.98 -9.52 6.33
CA GLN A 152 8.01 -8.59 6.94
C GLN A 152 6.77 -8.40 6.04
N ALA A 153 6.93 -8.24 4.74
CA ALA A 153 5.83 -8.08 3.80
C ALA A 153 4.96 -9.35 3.70
N ARG A 154 5.55 -10.53 3.75
CA ARG A 154 4.82 -11.81 3.80
C ARG A 154 3.96 -11.94 5.05
N ILE A 155 4.46 -11.48 6.20
CA ILE A 155 3.67 -11.43 7.44
C ILE A 155 2.56 -10.37 7.32
N ALA A 156 2.82 -9.22 6.67
CA ALA A 156 1.78 -8.24 6.39
C ALA A 156 0.67 -8.84 5.50
N TYR A 157 1.03 -9.68 4.55
CA TYR A 157 0.04 -10.38 3.72
C TYR A 157 -0.81 -11.39 4.52
N ASP A 158 -0.24 -12.08 5.53
CA ASP A 158 -1.02 -12.92 6.46
C ASP A 158 -2.05 -12.09 7.26
N ILE A 159 -1.65 -10.90 7.71
CA ILE A 159 -2.58 -9.95 8.36
C ILE A 159 -3.68 -9.52 7.37
N PHE A 160 -3.32 -9.19 6.13
CA PHE A 160 -4.26 -8.86 5.07
C PHE A 160 -5.31 -9.95 4.84
N LEU A 161 -4.90 -11.22 4.76
CA LEU A 161 -5.83 -12.34 4.56
C LEU A 161 -6.84 -12.45 5.71
N LYS A 162 -6.40 -12.26 6.95
CA LYS A 162 -7.27 -12.28 8.15
C LYS A 162 -8.29 -11.15 8.12
N HIS A 163 -7.85 -9.92 7.85
CA HIS A 163 -8.75 -8.75 7.75
C HIS A 163 -9.71 -8.88 6.58
N SER A 164 -9.26 -9.39 5.44
CA SER A 164 -10.13 -9.62 4.27
C SER A 164 -11.22 -10.64 4.57
N ALA A 165 -10.89 -11.72 5.29
CA ALA A 165 -11.86 -12.70 5.73
C ALA A 165 -12.89 -12.09 6.70
N GLU A 166 -12.47 -11.21 7.62
CA GLU A 166 -13.38 -10.52 8.55
C GLU A 166 -14.30 -9.54 7.80
N ILE A 167 -13.77 -8.74 6.88
CA ILE A 167 -14.55 -7.83 6.02
C ILE A 167 -15.62 -8.60 5.24
N ALA A 168 -15.28 -9.76 4.68
CA ALA A 168 -16.21 -10.57 3.91
C ALA A 168 -17.42 -11.09 4.72
N THR A 169 -17.36 -11.04 6.05
CA THR A 169 -18.50 -11.40 6.92
C THR A 169 -19.49 -10.26 7.16
N LEU A 170 -19.16 -9.03 6.73
CA LEU A 170 -20.04 -7.88 6.92
C LEU A 170 -21.17 -7.89 5.89
N GLU A 171 -22.41 -7.89 6.36
CA GLU A 171 -23.64 -7.84 5.57
C GLU A 171 -24.16 -6.39 5.49
N PRO A 172 -24.96 -6.02 4.50
CA PRO A 172 -25.47 -6.81 3.37
C PRO A 172 -24.64 -6.68 2.07
N CYS A 173 -23.69 -5.78 2.02
CA CYS A 173 -22.84 -5.56 0.85
C CYS A 173 -21.44 -6.03 1.20
N SER A 174 -20.86 -6.94 0.41
CA SER A 174 -19.45 -7.29 0.57
C SER A 174 -18.60 -6.01 0.43
N PRO A 175 -18.13 -5.41 1.53
CA PRO A 175 -17.37 -4.18 1.43
C PRO A 175 -16.04 -4.43 0.71
N ALA A 176 -15.51 -3.39 0.09
CA ALA A 176 -14.23 -3.49 -0.58
C ALA A 176 -13.11 -3.80 0.41
N ILE A 177 -12.32 -4.82 0.14
CA ILE A 177 -11.11 -5.11 0.91
C ILE A 177 -10.11 -3.96 0.78
N GLN A 178 -9.33 -3.68 1.84
CA GLN A 178 -8.18 -2.79 1.75
C GLN A 178 -7.00 -3.57 1.15
N ARG A 179 -6.75 -3.40 -0.16
CA ARG A 179 -5.65 -4.11 -0.84
C ARG A 179 -4.29 -3.65 -0.32
N LEU A 180 -3.38 -4.59 -0.09
CA LEU A 180 -1.97 -4.25 0.12
C LEU A 180 -1.37 -3.70 -1.17
N LEU A 181 -0.67 -2.57 -1.04
CA LEU A 181 0.09 -1.95 -2.11
C LEU A 181 1.58 -1.99 -1.73
N TRP A 182 2.35 -2.77 -2.47
CA TRP A 182 3.79 -2.82 -2.30
C TRP A 182 4.43 -1.56 -2.85
N ALA A 183 5.01 -0.76 -1.96
CA ALA A 183 5.64 0.51 -2.29
C ALA A 183 7.16 0.43 -2.15
N SER A 184 7.88 1.19 -2.98
CA SER A 184 9.35 1.19 -2.99
C SER A 184 9.93 -0.20 -3.29
N THR A 185 9.50 -0.81 -4.37
CA THR A 185 9.87 -2.19 -4.76
C THR A 185 11.01 -2.28 -5.76
N SER A 186 11.62 -1.14 -6.13
CA SER A 186 12.88 -1.16 -6.89
C SER A 186 14.06 -1.57 -5.99
N THR A 187 14.87 -2.50 -6.47
CA THR A 187 16.09 -2.95 -5.79
C THR A 187 17.11 -1.83 -5.74
N LYS A 188 17.68 -1.56 -4.56
CA LYS A 188 18.67 -0.48 -4.34
C LYS A 188 20.10 -0.99 -4.29
N ASN A 189 20.29 -2.24 -3.85
CA ASN A 189 21.59 -2.88 -3.82
C ASN A 189 21.86 -3.57 -5.18
N PRO A 190 22.95 -3.25 -5.90
CA PRO A 190 23.27 -3.86 -7.19
C PRO A 190 23.59 -5.36 -7.11
N ASP A 191 23.92 -5.87 -5.93
CA ASP A 191 24.21 -7.30 -5.72
C ASP A 191 22.93 -8.16 -5.60
N TYR A 192 21.76 -7.53 -5.48
CA TYR A 192 20.49 -8.24 -5.39
C TYR A 192 19.87 -8.42 -6.77
N ASN A 193 19.08 -9.50 -6.90
CA ASN A 193 18.22 -9.65 -8.07
C ASN A 193 17.35 -8.41 -8.24
N ASP A 194 17.32 -7.86 -9.42
CA ASP A 194 16.67 -6.58 -9.72
C ASP A 194 15.13 -6.64 -9.67
N LEU A 195 14.55 -7.85 -9.68
CA LEU A 195 13.12 -8.11 -9.45
C LEU A 195 12.84 -8.74 -8.07
N LEU A 196 13.81 -8.73 -7.13
CA LEU A 196 13.70 -9.37 -5.80
C LEU A 196 12.36 -9.07 -5.11
N TYR A 197 11.97 -7.81 -5.04
CA TYR A 197 10.74 -7.40 -4.35
C TYR A 197 9.47 -7.56 -5.19
N VAL A 198 9.60 -7.76 -6.49
CA VAL A 198 8.47 -8.10 -7.36
C VAL A 198 8.15 -9.58 -7.22
N THR A 199 9.13 -10.44 -7.53
CA THR A 199 8.94 -11.90 -7.51
C THR A 199 8.66 -12.45 -6.12
N GLY A 200 9.31 -11.89 -5.10
CA GLY A 200 9.13 -12.33 -3.70
C GLY A 200 7.78 -12.00 -3.08
N LEU A 201 6.97 -11.15 -3.74
CA LEU A 201 5.73 -10.60 -3.19
C LEU A 201 4.53 -10.68 -4.17
N LEU A 202 4.64 -11.46 -5.24
CA LEU A 202 3.49 -11.73 -6.11
C LEU A 202 2.41 -12.46 -5.31
N ALA A 203 1.26 -11.83 -5.14
CA ALA A 203 0.17 -12.40 -4.37
C ALA A 203 -1.19 -11.87 -4.86
N PRO A 204 -2.28 -12.67 -4.77
CA PRO A 204 -3.61 -12.23 -5.12
C PRO A 204 -4.04 -10.97 -4.35
N PHE A 205 -4.82 -10.10 -5.01
CA PHE A 205 -5.38 -8.89 -4.42
C PHE A 205 -4.34 -7.89 -3.91
N THR A 206 -3.10 -7.96 -4.40
CA THR A 206 -2.07 -6.95 -4.12
C THR A 206 -1.91 -5.99 -5.30
N VAL A 207 -1.40 -4.82 -5.01
CA VAL A 207 -1.01 -3.80 -5.99
C VAL A 207 0.48 -3.54 -5.84
N ASN A 208 1.18 -3.19 -6.90
CA ASN A 208 2.57 -2.77 -6.83
C ASN A 208 2.75 -1.44 -7.57
N THR A 209 3.41 -0.48 -6.94
CA THR A 209 3.79 0.78 -7.57
C THR A 209 5.23 0.70 -8.05
N LEU A 210 5.40 0.61 -9.36
CA LEU A 210 6.68 0.32 -10.00
C LEU A 210 7.22 1.57 -10.71
N PRO A 211 8.52 1.90 -10.54
CA PRO A 211 9.20 2.83 -11.42
C PRO A 211 9.29 2.25 -12.85
N GLU A 212 9.32 3.11 -13.86
CA GLU A 212 9.42 2.71 -15.28
C GLU A 212 10.54 1.71 -15.54
N ALA A 213 11.74 1.97 -15.02
CA ALA A 213 12.87 1.06 -15.14
C ALA A 213 12.62 -0.35 -14.54
N THR A 214 11.76 -0.48 -13.55
CA THR A 214 11.38 -1.80 -13.01
C THR A 214 10.33 -2.46 -13.90
N ILE A 215 9.43 -1.69 -14.50
CA ILE A 215 8.46 -2.20 -15.48
C ILE A 215 9.20 -2.76 -16.71
N GLU A 216 10.21 -2.04 -17.21
CA GLU A 216 11.05 -2.50 -18.32
C GLU A 216 11.70 -3.86 -18.02
N LYS A 217 12.24 -4.04 -16.82
CA LYS A 217 12.85 -5.31 -16.39
C LYS A 217 11.83 -6.44 -16.28
N ILE A 218 10.63 -6.15 -15.80
CA ILE A 218 9.53 -7.12 -15.76
C ILE A 218 9.19 -7.58 -17.18
N LEU A 219 9.06 -6.66 -18.12
CA LEU A 219 8.75 -6.96 -19.52
C LEU A 219 9.89 -7.74 -20.21
N ASP A 220 11.15 -7.50 -19.82
CA ASP A 220 12.33 -8.14 -20.40
C ASP A 220 12.51 -9.59 -19.90
N HIS A 221 12.39 -9.83 -18.60
CA HIS A 221 12.82 -11.14 -18.06
C HIS A 221 12.01 -11.69 -16.88
N LEU A 222 10.83 -11.13 -16.52
CA LEU A 222 9.98 -11.80 -15.54
C LEU A 222 9.37 -13.06 -16.16
N PRO A 223 9.57 -14.26 -15.55
CA PRO A 223 8.95 -15.48 -16.04
C PRO A 223 7.41 -15.35 -16.04
N THR A 224 6.77 -15.81 -17.11
CA THR A 224 5.29 -15.79 -17.23
C THR A 224 4.60 -16.72 -16.24
N ASP A 225 5.33 -17.70 -15.72
CA ASP A 225 4.91 -18.69 -14.72
C ASP A 225 5.49 -18.39 -13.32
N ALA A 226 5.91 -17.14 -13.08
CA ALA A 226 6.42 -16.74 -11.77
C ALA A 226 5.42 -17.12 -10.67
N PRO A 227 5.85 -17.87 -9.63
CA PRO A 227 4.95 -18.40 -8.62
C PRO A 227 4.36 -17.28 -7.77
N SER A 228 3.09 -17.43 -7.42
CA SER A 228 2.47 -16.59 -6.39
C SER A 228 2.90 -17.04 -5.00
N LEU A 229 2.92 -16.10 -4.06
CA LEU A 229 3.25 -16.31 -2.65
C LEU A 229 2.41 -17.46 -2.06
N SER A 230 3.09 -18.43 -1.46
CA SER A 230 2.49 -19.61 -0.83
C SER A 230 2.32 -19.45 0.68
N MET A 231 1.40 -20.20 1.28
CA MET A 231 1.24 -20.23 2.75
C MET A 231 2.50 -20.75 3.46
N HIS A 232 3.27 -21.63 2.81
CA HIS A 232 4.54 -22.13 3.36
C HIS A 232 5.56 -20.98 3.52
N GLU A 233 5.73 -20.13 2.50
CA GLU A 233 6.62 -18.97 2.56
C GLU A 233 6.19 -17.93 3.59
N ILE A 234 4.89 -17.81 3.86
CA ILE A 234 4.36 -16.96 4.93
C ILE A 234 4.76 -17.51 6.30
N GLU A 235 4.63 -18.81 6.52
CA GLU A 235 5.03 -19.43 7.79
C GLU A 235 6.56 -19.39 7.99
N GLU A 236 7.35 -19.61 6.95
CA GLU A 236 8.81 -19.43 7.02
C GLU A 236 9.20 -17.98 7.41
N ALA A 237 8.49 -16.97 6.90
CA ALA A 237 8.76 -15.58 7.22
C ALA A 237 8.59 -15.23 8.71
N LYS A 238 7.76 -15.98 9.44
CA LYS A 238 7.52 -15.76 10.89
C LYS A 238 8.69 -16.19 11.77
N ILE A 239 9.62 -16.99 11.23
CA ILE A 239 10.80 -17.49 11.94
C ILE A 239 12.12 -16.89 11.41
N THR A 240 12.07 -16.02 10.40
CA THR A 240 13.20 -15.26 9.86
C THR A 240 13.42 -13.97 10.64
#